data_10f068d06a4d15077b916b60a6d71fc1
#
_entry.id   10f068d06a4d15077b916b60a6d71fc1
#
_cell.length_a   1.000
_cell.length_b   1.000
_cell.length_c   1.000
_cell.angle_alpha   90.00
_cell.angle_beta   90.00
_cell.angle_gamma   90.00
#
_symmetry.space_group_name_H-M   'P 1'
#
loop_
_entity.id
_entity.type
_entity.pdbx_description
1 polymer ?
#
loop_
_entity_poly.entity_id
_entity_poly.type
_entity_poly.pdbx_seq_one_letter_code
_entity_poly.pdbx_strand_id
1 'polypeptide(L)'
;FAKGTHCVDLTESTIQANSRLFDSIDDVPRQAYTMGTQTIMYARMILVVANGEAKAQAVHDMCYGPVTPECPASILQLHTNCVVVADEAALSLCE
;
A
#
# COMPACT_ATOMS: atom_id res chain seq x y z
N PHE A 1 3.52 -11.21 -8.36
CA PHE A 1 2.36 -10.37 -7.99
C PHE A 1 1.09 -11.22 -7.95
N ALA A 2 0.22 -10.98 -6.96
CA ALA A 2 -1.06 -11.65 -6.83
C ALA A 2 -2.05 -11.14 -7.89
N LYS A 3 -2.86 -12.04 -8.44
CA LYS A 3 -3.78 -11.69 -9.53
C LYS A 3 -5.16 -11.23 -9.03
N GLY A 4 -5.79 -11.99 -8.14
CA GLY A 4 -7.16 -11.71 -7.69
C GLY A 4 -7.25 -11.52 -6.17
N THR A 5 -8.46 -11.27 -5.70
CA THR A 5 -8.74 -11.12 -4.27
C THR A 5 -8.33 -12.38 -3.51
N HIS A 6 -7.62 -12.22 -2.43
CA HIS A 6 -7.11 -13.33 -1.63
C HIS A 6 -6.94 -12.92 -0.17
N CYS A 7 -6.75 -13.91 0.69
CA CYS A 7 -6.49 -13.69 2.11
C CYS A 7 -4.98 -13.54 2.33
N VAL A 8 -4.58 -12.55 3.11
CA VAL A 8 -3.18 -12.31 3.45
C VAL A 8 -2.99 -12.22 4.95
N ASP A 9 -1.80 -12.56 5.42
CA ASP A 9 -1.39 -12.32 6.79
C ASP A 9 -0.90 -10.88 6.91
N LEU A 10 -1.42 -10.16 7.91
CA LEU A 10 -1.02 -8.78 8.15
C LEU A 10 0.35 -8.73 8.81
N THR A 11 1.15 -7.72 8.42
CA THR A 11 2.43 -7.47 9.08
C THR A 11 2.21 -6.96 10.50
N GLU A 12 3.20 -7.14 11.36
CA GLU A 12 3.12 -6.64 12.74
C GLU A 12 2.91 -5.13 12.78
N SER A 13 3.55 -4.38 11.88
CA SER A 13 3.39 -2.93 11.82
C SER A 13 1.95 -2.53 11.46
N THR A 14 1.29 -3.26 10.57
CA THR A 14 -0.12 -3.03 10.21
C THR A 14 -1.03 -3.33 11.39
N ILE A 15 -0.80 -4.43 12.11
CA ILE A 15 -1.56 -4.79 13.30
C ILE A 15 -1.42 -3.69 14.36
N GLN A 16 -0.20 -3.21 14.62
CA GLN A 16 0.06 -2.14 15.56
C GLN A 16 -0.64 -0.83 15.15
N ALA A 17 -0.56 -0.47 13.88
CA ALA A 17 -1.18 0.76 13.37
C ALA A 17 -2.70 0.74 13.53
N ASN A 18 -3.34 -0.43 13.44
CA ASN A 18 -4.79 -0.57 13.58
C ASN A 18 -5.23 -0.84 15.02
N SER A 19 -4.31 -1.06 15.95
CA SER A 19 -4.65 -1.40 17.34
C SER A 19 -5.50 -0.33 18.03
N ARG A 20 -5.37 0.94 17.63
CA ARG A 20 -6.15 2.06 18.15
C ARG A 20 -7.65 1.95 17.90
N LEU A 21 -8.05 1.12 16.94
CA LEU A 21 -9.46 0.90 16.58
C LEU A 21 -10.12 -0.22 17.40
N PHE A 22 -9.36 -0.87 18.28
CA PHE A 22 -9.80 -2.00 19.08
C PHE A 22 -9.45 -1.78 20.54
N ASP A 23 -10.14 -2.44 21.45
CA ASP A 23 -9.90 -2.34 22.89
C ASP A 23 -8.55 -2.95 23.30
N SER A 24 -8.10 -3.96 22.57
CA SER A 24 -6.82 -4.65 22.82
C SER A 24 -6.18 -4.99 21.48
N ILE A 25 -4.83 -4.99 21.46
CA ILE A 25 -4.09 -5.42 20.28
C ILE A 25 -4.43 -6.87 19.89
N ASP A 26 -4.79 -7.70 20.87
CA ASP A 26 -5.17 -9.09 20.60
C ASP A 26 -6.49 -9.20 19.84
N ASP A 27 -7.33 -8.15 19.87
CA ASP A 27 -8.60 -8.10 19.14
C ASP A 27 -8.40 -7.71 17.66
N VAL A 28 -7.22 -7.23 17.28
CA VAL A 28 -6.94 -6.85 15.90
C VAL A 28 -6.85 -8.10 15.03
N PRO A 29 -7.62 -8.18 13.93
CA PRO A 29 -7.49 -9.30 13.01
C PRO A 29 -6.07 -9.38 12.46
N ARG A 30 -5.57 -10.61 12.32
CA ARG A 30 -4.21 -10.86 11.81
C ARG A 30 -4.18 -11.22 10.34
N GLN A 31 -5.35 -11.41 9.75
CA GLN A 31 -5.52 -11.71 8.34
C GLN A 31 -6.57 -10.79 7.73
N ALA A 32 -6.47 -10.54 6.45
CA ALA A 32 -7.45 -9.74 5.72
C ALA A 32 -7.56 -10.25 4.28
N TYR A 33 -8.72 -9.99 3.67
CA TYR A 33 -8.86 -10.13 2.23
C TYR A 33 -8.34 -8.88 1.55
N THR A 34 -7.59 -9.05 0.50
CA THR A 34 -7.08 -7.93 -0.30
C THR A 34 -7.31 -8.20 -1.78
N MET A 35 -7.50 -7.12 -2.55
CA MET A 35 -7.57 -7.24 -4.00
C MET A 35 -6.18 -7.57 -4.54
N GLY A 36 -6.12 -8.46 -5.53
CA GLY A 36 -4.88 -8.71 -6.23
C GLY A 36 -4.48 -7.55 -7.12
N THR A 37 -3.19 -7.45 -7.41
CA THR A 37 -2.66 -6.36 -8.24
C THR A 37 -3.24 -6.36 -9.65
N GLN A 38 -3.52 -7.54 -10.22
CA GLN A 38 -4.14 -7.61 -11.54
C GLN A 38 -5.52 -6.94 -11.56
N THR A 39 -6.33 -7.17 -10.53
CA THR A 39 -7.66 -6.56 -10.42
C THR A 39 -7.55 -5.03 -10.36
N ILE A 40 -6.60 -4.52 -9.58
CA ILE A 40 -6.35 -3.08 -9.46
C ILE A 40 -5.90 -2.49 -10.79
N MET A 41 -5.01 -3.19 -11.50
CA MET A 41 -4.45 -2.71 -12.76
C MET A 41 -5.46 -2.64 -13.90
N TYR A 42 -6.60 -3.32 -13.78
CA TYR A 42 -7.68 -3.20 -14.76
C TYR A 42 -8.47 -1.89 -14.64
N ALA A 43 -8.33 -1.14 -13.55
CA ALA A 43 -9.00 0.14 -13.41
C ALA A 43 -8.53 1.13 -14.47
N ARG A 44 -9.45 1.95 -14.98
CA ARG A 44 -9.09 2.98 -15.98
C ARG A 44 -8.24 4.09 -15.36
N MET A 45 -8.49 4.39 -14.10
CA MET A 45 -7.75 5.38 -13.34
C MET A 45 -7.51 4.84 -11.94
N ILE A 46 -6.30 5.04 -11.44
CA ILE A 46 -5.92 4.68 -10.08
C ILE A 46 -5.54 5.96 -9.35
N LEU A 47 -6.14 6.17 -8.18
CA LEU A 47 -5.79 7.26 -7.29
C LEU A 47 -5.17 6.66 -6.02
N VAL A 48 -3.92 7.02 -5.77
CA VAL A 48 -3.22 6.61 -4.56
C VAL A 48 -3.17 7.80 -3.60
N VAL A 49 -3.65 7.60 -2.39
CA VAL A 49 -3.63 8.63 -1.35
C VAL A 49 -2.79 8.11 -0.18
N ALA A 50 -1.80 8.89 0.21
CA ALA A 50 -0.92 8.55 1.32
C ALA A 50 -0.62 9.79 2.16
N ASN A 51 -0.48 9.59 3.46
CA ASN A 51 -0.14 10.68 4.37
C ASN A 51 0.77 10.18 5.49
N GLY A 52 1.59 11.09 5.99
CA GLY A 52 2.46 10.85 7.13
C GLY A 52 3.82 10.28 6.75
N GLU A 53 4.80 10.55 7.61
CA GLU A 53 6.19 10.11 7.42
C GLU A 53 6.33 8.59 7.40
N ALA A 54 5.44 7.87 8.11
CA ALA A 54 5.45 6.41 8.13
C ALA A 54 5.24 5.79 6.76
N LYS A 55 4.69 6.55 5.80
CA LYS A 55 4.47 6.09 4.42
C LYS A 55 5.57 6.54 3.45
N ALA A 56 6.53 7.35 3.90
CA ALA A 56 7.52 7.96 3.01
C ALA A 56 8.34 6.92 2.24
N GLN A 57 8.82 5.87 2.91
CA GLN A 57 9.60 4.83 2.25
C GLN A 57 8.75 4.08 1.21
N ALA A 58 7.52 3.74 1.57
CA ALA A 58 6.62 3.03 0.66
C ALA A 58 6.28 3.87 -0.57
N VAL A 59 6.04 5.18 -0.40
CA VAL A 59 5.76 6.10 -1.50
C VAL A 59 6.97 6.21 -2.42
N HIS A 60 8.17 6.36 -1.86
CA HIS A 60 9.41 6.39 -2.65
C HIS A 60 9.57 5.12 -3.48
N ASP A 61 9.42 3.95 -2.84
CA ASP A 61 9.62 2.67 -3.52
C ASP A 61 8.56 2.44 -4.59
N MET A 62 7.33 2.88 -4.34
CA MET A 62 6.25 2.79 -5.32
C MET A 62 6.54 3.61 -6.58
N CYS A 63 7.08 4.82 -6.42
CA CYS A 63 7.25 5.77 -7.53
C CYS A 63 8.62 5.64 -8.22
N TYR A 64 9.67 5.35 -7.46
CA TYR A 64 11.05 5.43 -7.95
C TYR A 64 11.84 4.15 -7.78
N GLY A 65 11.36 3.20 -6.98
CA GLY A 65 12.02 1.92 -6.79
C GLY A 65 11.81 0.96 -7.95
N PRO A 66 12.47 -0.20 -7.91
CA PRO A 66 12.25 -1.22 -8.94
C PRO A 66 10.85 -1.81 -8.85
N VAL A 67 10.30 -2.23 -9.98
CA VAL A 67 9.03 -2.96 -10.01
C VAL A 67 9.30 -4.39 -9.53
N THR A 68 8.81 -4.71 -8.33
CA THR A 68 9.08 -6.00 -7.69
C THR A 68 7.92 -6.40 -6.77
N PRO A 69 7.60 -7.72 -6.65
CA PRO A 69 6.60 -8.19 -5.68
C PRO A 69 6.92 -7.87 -4.22
N GLU A 70 8.17 -7.59 -3.87
CA GLU A 70 8.54 -7.15 -2.52
C GLU A 70 7.92 -5.81 -2.16
N CYS A 71 7.66 -4.96 -3.15
CA CYS A 71 6.88 -3.75 -3.04
C CYS A 71 5.73 -3.84 -4.05
N PRO A 72 4.59 -4.43 -3.67
CA PRO A 72 3.50 -4.66 -4.64
C PRO A 72 3.00 -3.39 -5.31
N ALA A 73 2.98 -2.27 -4.61
CA ALA A 73 2.56 -0.99 -5.19
C ALA A 73 3.48 -0.50 -6.30
N SER A 74 4.70 -1.03 -6.42
CA SER A 74 5.63 -0.65 -7.49
C SER A 74 5.09 -0.98 -8.87
N ILE A 75 4.16 -1.93 -9.01
CA ILE A 75 3.55 -2.28 -10.30
C ILE A 75 2.75 -1.10 -10.87
N LEU A 76 2.32 -0.16 -10.04
CA LEU A 76 1.58 1.03 -10.48
C LEU A 76 2.39 1.91 -11.44
N GLN A 77 3.72 1.78 -11.44
CA GLN A 77 4.58 2.47 -12.41
C GLN A 77 4.27 2.05 -13.86
N LEU A 78 3.66 0.89 -14.04
CA LEU A 78 3.30 0.37 -15.36
C LEU A 78 1.87 0.78 -15.78
N HIS A 79 1.12 1.43 -14.91
CA HIS A 79 -0.23 1.88 -15.23
C HIS A 79 -0.20 3.20 -15.99
N THR A 80 -1.09 3.34 -16.98
CA THR A 80 -1.11 4.52 -17.87
C THR A 80 -1.78 5.73 -17.25
N ASN A 81 -2.58 5.55 -16.19
CA ASN A 81 -3.33 6.64 -15.58
C ASN A 81 -3.39 6.45 -14.05
N CYS A 82 -2.25 6.64 -13.41
CA CYS A 82 -2.13 6.54 -11.95
C CYS A 82 -1.72 7.90 -11.39
N VAL A 83 -2.50 8.40 -10.44
CA VAL A 83 -2.24 9.68 -9.77
C VAL A 83 -1.97 9.41 -8.29
N VAL A 84 -0.90 10.00 -7.78
CA VAL A 84 -0.52 9.90 -6.38
C VAL A 84 -0.75 11.25 -5.70
N VAL A 85 -1.55 11.24 -4.64
CA VAL A 85 -1.79 12.42 -3.79
C VAL A 85 -1.23 12.10 -2.41
N ALA A 86 -0.22 12.86 -1.99
CA ALA A 86 0.46 12.62 -0.73
C ALA A 86 0.86 13.95 -0.09
N ASP A 87 0.91 13.98 1.25
CA ASP A 87 1.38 15.17 1.95
C ASP A 87 2.92 15.26 1.91
N GLU A 88 3.45 16.38 2.40
CA GLU A 88 4.90 16.61 2.40
C GLU A 88 5.66 15.55 3.18
N ALA A 89 5.10 15.08 4.31
CA ALA A 89 5.74 14.06 5.14
C ALA A 89 5.84 12.73 4.38
N ALA A 90 4.79 12.33 3.67
CA ALA A 90 4.80 11.11 2.87
C ALA A 90 5.73 11.23 1.65
N LEU A 91 5.98 12.44 1.16
CA LEU A 91 6.86 12.70 0.01
C LEU A 91 8.31 13.01 0.42
N SER A 92 8.64 12.95 1.71
CA SER A 92 9.93 13.42 2.22
C SER A 92 11.14 12.69 1.63
N LEU A 93 10.97 11.44 1.19
CA LEU A 93 12.03 10.67 0.54
C LEU A 93 12.01 10.75 -0.99
N CYS A 94 11.06 11.47 -1.57
CA CYS A 94 10.93 11.64 -3.02
C CYS A 94 11.60 12.92 -3.54
N GLU A 95 12.17 13.70 -2.64
CA GLU A 95 12.85 14.96 -2.97
C GLU A 95 14.35 14.78 -3.13
#